data_f0ff4a245b299e49a634d109ad02c84f
#
_entry.id   f0ff4a245b299e49a634d109ad02c84f
#
_cell.length_a   1.000
_cell.length_b   1.000
_cell.length_c   1.000
_cell.angle_alpha   90.00
_cell.angle_beta   90.00
_cell.angle_gamma   90.00
#
_symmetry.space_group_name_H-M   'P 1'
#
loop_
_entity.id
_entity.type
_entity.pdbx_description
1 polymer ?
#
loop_
_entity_poly.entity_id
_entity_poly.type
_entity_poly.pdbx_seq_one_letter_code
_entity_poly.pdbx_strand_id
1 'polypeptide(L)'
;MFGSQFEIFSAIHLITMCAIIIVSVFLPKFYKYKTESQKSMMSKIIAGIIAAHVIISPYKDLYLLASPYDWRETVPLHMCDLSEIFLIWFLLGGPKILYLCAFFWGLGGATMAILTPDISHHDLDYIFFMIGHGMIIVGIMLSLIHISEPARRGIIS
;
A
#
# COMPACT_ATOMS: atom_id res chain seq x y z
N MET A 1 13.84 -7.03 20.42
CA MET A 1 12.69 -6.38 19.76
C MET A 1 12.10 -7.25 18.67
N PHE A 2 12.90 -7.79 17.76
CA PHE A 2 12.42 -8.74 16.76
C PHE A 2 11.97 -10.05 17.44
N GLY A 3 10.76 -10.55 17.10
CA GLY A 3 10.15 -11.71 17.75
C GLY A 3 9.50 -11.46 19.11
N SER A 4 9.46 -10.21 19.62
CA SER A 4 8.68 -9.89 20.81
C SER A 4 7.18 -9.97 20.52
N GLN A 5 6.38 -10.28 21.55
CA GLN A 5 4.93 -10.28 21.44
C GLN A 5 4.43 -8.90 20.99
N PHE A 6 3.49 -8.89 20.04
CA PHE A 6 2.88 -7.66 19.55
C PHE A 6 1.89 -7.10 20.57
N GLU A 7 2.00 -5.81 20.82
CA GLU A 7 1.01 -5.06 21.62
C GLU A 7 0.51 -3.88 20.80
N ILE A 8 -0.81 -3.73 20.73
CA ILE A 8 -1.45 -2.57 20.07
C ILE A 8 -1.00 -1.30 20.75
N PHE A 9 -0.65 -0.27 19.95
CA PHE A 9 -0.11 1.00 20.40
C PHE A 9 1.23 0.92 21.16
N SER A 10 1.97 -0.18 21.03
CA SER A 10 3.37 -0.23 21.46
C SER A 10 4.20 0.85 20.73
N ALA A 11 5.36 1.19 21.29
CA ALA A 11 6.24 2.22 20.70
C ALA A 11 6.59 1.90 19.24
N ILE A 12 6.87 0.63 18.91
CA ILE A 12 7.16 0.20 17.53
C ILE A 12 5.95 0.42 16.63
N HIS A 13 4.76 0.03 17.08
CA HIS A 13 3.52 0.21 16.32
C HIS A 13 3.24 1.70 16.06
N LEU A 14 3.34 2.55 17.08
CA LEU A 14 3.15 4.00 16.93
C LEU A 14 4.17 4.64 15.98
N ILE A 15 5.44 4.26 16.08
CA ILE A 15 6.49 4.74 15.15
C ILE A 15 6.16 4.33 13.71
N THR A 16 5.74 3.09 13.48
CA THR A 16 5.38 2.61 12.15
C THR A 16 4.17 3.35 11.60
N MET A 17 3.12 3.55 12.41
CA MET A 17 1.95 4.36 12.03
C MET A 17 2.34 5.80 11.68
N CYS A 18 3.16 6.44 12.51
CA CYS A 18 3.66 7.79 12.23
C CYS A 18 4.45 7.83 10.91
N ALA A 19 5.30 6.85 10.65
CA ALA A 19 6.08 6.77 9.41
C ALA A 19 5.15 6.65 8.19
N ILE A 20 4.12 5.80 8.24
CA ILE A 20 3.13 5.64 7.17
C ILE A 20 2.40 6.97 6.93
N ILE A 21 1.95 7.65 7.98
CA ILE A 21 1.27 8.95 7.87
C ILE A 21 2.19 9.99 7.25
N ILE A 22 3.43 10.09 7.71
CA ILE A 22 4.42 11.04 7.20
C ILE A 22 4.63 10.80 5.70
N VAL A 23 4.89 9.56 5.30
CA VAL A 23 5.11 9.21 3.88
C VAL A 23 3.85 9.52 3.06
N SER A 24 2.66 9.17 3.55
CA SER A 24 1.38 9.39 2.87
C SER A 24 1.06 10.87 2.64
N VAL A 25 1.55 11.77 3.51
CA VAL A 25 1.32 13.22 3.39
C VAL A 25 2.43 13.91 2.59
N PHE A 26 3.68 13.55 2.82
CA PHE A 26 4.81 14.28 2.23
C PHE A 26 5.17 13.81 0.83
N LEU A 27 5.06 12.51 0.53
CA LEU A 27 5.36 11.98 -0.80
C LEU A 27 4.46 12.59 -1.88
N PRO A 28 3.12 12.70 -1.70
CA PRO A 28 2.25 13.38 -2.66
C PRO A 28 2.58 14.86 -2.84
N LYS A 29 2.92 15.57 -1.75
CA LYS A 29 3.33 16.97 -1.83
C LYS A 29 4.60 17.14 -2.68
N PHE A 30 5.59 16.29 -2.46
CA PHE A 30 6.83 16.27 -3.25
C PHE A 30 6.56 15.91 -4.72
N TYR A 31 5.66 14.94 -4.97
CA TYR A 31 5.24 14.53 -6.30
C TYR A 31 4.60 15.65 -7.11
N LYS A 32 3.80 16.50 -6.48
CA LYS A 32 3.09 17.62 -7.13
C LYS A 32 4.01 18.58 -7.90
N TYR A 33 5.24 18.77 -7.43
CA TYR A 33 6.22 19.69 -8.03
C TYR A 33 7.10 19.06 -9.10
N LYS A 34 6.88 17.78 -9.44
CA LYS A 34 7.66 17.06 -10.45
C LYS A 34 7.14 17.29 -11.85
N THR A 35 8.03 17.12 -12.85
CA THR A 35 7.65 17.10 -14.26
C THR A 35 6.80 15.89 -14.59
N GLU A 36 6.04 15.90 -15.69
CA GLU A 36 5.18 14.78 -16.09
C GLU A 36 5.98 13.49 -16.31
N SER A 37 7.17 13.60 -16.90
CA SER A 37 8.08 12.46 -17.07
C SER A 37 8.50 11.87 -15.72
N GLN A 38 8.86 12.73 -14.76
CA GLN A 38 9.22 12.29 -13.40
C GLN A 38 8.03 11.67 -12.66
N LYS A 39 6.82 12.23 -12.82
CA LYS A 39 5.60 11.68 -12.25
C LYS A 39 5.31 10.30 -12.81
N SER A 40 5.39 10.12 -14.13
CA SER A 40 5.22 8.81 -14.77
C SER A 40 6.25 7.79 -14.26
N MET A 41 7.51 8.19 -14.14
CA MET A 41 8.55 7.33 -13.60
C MET A 41 8.27 6.93 -12.14
N MET A 42 7.91 7.90 -11.29
CA MET A 42 7.58 7.61 -9.89
C MET A 42 6.38 6.70 -9.75
N SER A 43 5.32 6.90 -10.55
CA SER A 43 4.14 6.02 -10.56
C SER A 43 4.52 4.58 -10.92
N LYS A 44 5.39 4.39 -11.92
CA LYS A 44 5.89 3.06 -12.30
C LYS A 44 6.75 2.41 -11.21
N ILE A 45 7.60 3.19 -10.55
CA ILE A 45 8.41 2.70 -9.42
C ILE A 45 7.50 2.22 -8.29
N ILE A 46 6.51 3.03 -7.90
CA ILE A 46 5.58 2.68 -6.82
C ILE A 46 4.75 1.46 -7.20
N ALA A 47 4.22 1.41 -8.44
CA ALA A 47 3.52 0.24 -8.95
C ALA A 47 4.40 -1.01 -8.91
N GLY A 48 5.69 -0.88 -9.26
CA GLY A 48 6.66 -1.97 -9.18
C GLY A 48 6.93 -2.46 -7.76
N ILE A 49 7.02 -1.54 -6.80
CA ILE A 49 7.21 -1.90 -5.38
C ILE A 49 5.95 -2.62 -4.84
N ILE A 50 4.74 -2.11 -5.13
CA ILE A 50 3.49 -2.77 -4.74
C ILE A 50 3.40 -4.16 -5.40
N ALA A 51 3.73 -4.28 -6.68
CA ALA A 51 3.72 -5.56 -7.39
C ALA A 51 4.71 -6.56 -6.77
N ALA A 52 5.91 -6.10 -6.40
CA ALA A 52 6.88 -6.93 -5.70
C ALA A 52 6.32 -7.42 -4.35
N HIS A 53 5.65 -6.56 -3.58
CA HIS A 53 5.01 -6.94 -2.33
C HIS A 53 3.93 -8.01 -2.55
N VAL A 54 3.00 -7.80 -3.48
CA VAL A 54 1.92 -8.76 -3.82
C VAL A 54 2.47 -10.12 -4.25
N ILE A 55 3.61 -10.15 -4.94
CA ILE A 55 4.24 -11.40 -5.39
C ILE A 55 5.00 -12.08 -4.23
N ILE A 56 5.75 -11.31 -3.44
CA ILE A 56 6.63 -11.85 -2.40
C ILE A 56 5.85 -12.28 -1.15
N SER A 57 4.81 -11.54 -0.79
CA SER A 57 4.05 -11.79 0.44
C SER A 57 3.53 -13.23 0.56
N PRO A 58 2.92 -13.84 -0.47
CA PRO A 58 2.51 -15.24 -0.39
C PRO A 58 3.67 -16.24 -0.23
N TYR A 59 4.83 -15.91 -0.83
CA TYR A 59 6.00 -16.80 -0.78
C TYR A 59 6.75 -16.76 0.56
N LYS A 60 6.60 -15.68 1.36
CA LYS A 60 7.23 -15.62 2.67
C LYS A 60 6.75 -16.75 3.59
N ASP A 61 5.45 -17.04 3.56
CA ASP A 61 4.85 -18.09 4.38
C ASP A 61 5.37 -19.47 3.97
N LEU A 62 5.54 -19.67 2.67
CA LEU A 62 6.04 -20.92 2.12
C LEU A 62 7.53 -21.16 2.44
N TYR A 63 8.38 -20.13 2.38
CA TYR A 63 9.82 -20.29 2.45
C TYR A 63 10.46 -19.83 3.76
N LEU A 64 9.84 -18.91 4.50
CA LEU A 64 10.45 -18.30 5.67
C LEU A 64 9.85 -18.77 7.00
N LEU A 65 8.58 -19.13 7.03
CA LEU A 65 7.88 -19.44 8.28
C LEU A 65 7.62 -20.92 8.50
N ALA A 66 8.02 -21.80 7.57
CA ALA A 66 7.83 -23.26 7.67
C ALA A 66 6.40 -23.68 8.09
N SER A 67 5.43 -22.82 7.82
CA SER A 67 4.02 -23.09 8.07
C SER A 67 3.47 -23.99 6.96
N PRO A 68 2.55 -24.93 7.23
CA PRO A 68 1.92 -25.69 6.18
C PRO A 68 1.19 -24.72 5.24
N TYR A 69 1.59 -24.76 3.97
CA TYR A 69 1.02 -23.90 2.93
C TYR A 69 -0.48 -24.15 2.78
N ASP A 70 -1.30 -23.15 3.13
CA ASP A 70 -2.73 -23.13 2.78
C ASP A 70 -2.94 -22.20 1.61
N TRP A 71 -3.18 -22.77 0.42
CA TRP A 71 -3.46 -22.01 -0.79
C TRP A 71 -4.65 -21.06 -0.65
N ARG A 72 -5.60 -21.35 0.25
CA ARG A 72 -6.80 -20.53 0.47
C ARG A 72 -6.47 -19.20 1.15
N GLU A 73 -5.48 -19.22 2.05
CA GLU A 73 -4.98 -18.02 2.74
C GLU A 73 -3.95 -17.28 1.90
N THR A 74 -3.29 -17.99 0.97
CA THR A 74 -2.18 -17.44 0.20
C THR A 74 -2.62 -16.77 -1.11
N VAL A 75 -3.78 -17.16 -1.67
CA VAL A 75 -4.29 -16.51 -2.89
C VAL A 75 -4.66 -15.06 -2.58
N PRO A 76 -4.11 -14.06 -3.30
CA PRO A 76 -4.33 -12.63 -3.02
C PRO A 76 -5.74 -12.18 -3.42
N LEU A 77 -6.75 -12.70 -2.73
CA LEU A 77 -8.17 -12.39 -2.94
C LEU A 77 -8.79 -11.63 -1.78
N HIS A 78 -8.02 -11.27 -0.75
CA HIS A 78 -8.48 -10.33 0.26
C HIS A 78 -8.70 -8.95 -0.35
N MET A 79 -9.61 -8.17 0.21
CA MET A 79 -9.93 -6.84 -0.32
C MET A 79 -8.70 -5.90 -0.36
N CYS A 80 -7.76 -6.09 0.55
CA CYS A 80 -6.50 -5.34 0.56
C CYS A 80 -5.62 -5.72 -0.64
N ASP A 81 -5.47 -7.00 -0.94
CA ASP A 81 -4.68 -7.48 -2.09
C ASP A 81 -5.29 -7.02 -3.42
N LEU A 82 -6.63 -7.09 -3.53
CA LEU A 82 -7.33 -6.56 -4.70
C LEU A 82 -7.13 -5.05 -4.83
N SER A 83 -7.08 -4.32 -3.72
CA SER A 83 -6.79 -2.88 -3.72
C SER A 83 -5.37 -2.59 -4.20
N GLU A 84 -4.38 -3.40 -3.83
CA GLU A 84 -3.02 -3.32 -4.35
C GLU A 84 -2.98 -3.57 -5.86
N ILE A 85 -3.65 -4.62 -6.35
CA ILE A 85 -3.72 -4.96 -7.78
C ILE A 85 -4.39 -3.82 -8.57
N PHE A 86 -5.47 -3.26 -8.07
CA PHE A 86 -6.15 -2.13 -8.71
C PHE A 86 -5.30 -0.86 -8.71
N LEU A 87 -4.56 -0.58 -7.65
CA LEU A 87 -3.61 0.52 -7.60
C LEU A 87 -2.47 0.34 -8.60
N ILE A 88 -1.88 -0.85 -8.69
CA ILE A 88 -0.85 -1.16 -9.69
C ILE A 88 -1.37 -0.84 -11.09
N TRP A 89 -2.52 -1.40 -11.45
CA TRP A 89 -3.09 -1.21 -12.78
C TRP A 89 -3.40 0.27 -13.04
N PHE A 90 -4.00 0.97 -12.08
CA PHE A 90 -4.29 2.41 -12.20
C PHE A 90 -3.00 3.24 -12.36
N LEU A 91 -1.97 3.00 -11.57
CA LEU A 91 -0.68 3.73 -11.65
C LEU A 91 0.05 3.48 -12.98
N LEU A 92 -0.21 2.37 -13.64
CA LEU A 92 0.30 2.05 -14.99
C LEU A 92 -0.57 2.62 -16.13
N GLY A 93 -1.60 3.41 -15.83
CA GLY A 93 -2.46 4.06 -16.81
C GLY A 93 -3.82 3.41 -17.01
N GLY A 94 -4.25 2.57 -16.08
CA GLY A 94 -5.57 1.94 -16.08
C GLY A 94 -6.72 2.92 -15.83
N PRO A 95 -7.97 2.49 -16.04
CA PRO A 95 -9.15 3.33 -15.93
C PRO A 95 -9.40 3.80 -14.49
N LYS A 96 -10.00 5.01 -14.35
CA LYS A 96 -10.29 5.65 -13.06
C LYS A 96 -11.13 4.79 -12.10
N ILE A 97 -11.95 3.88 -12.61
CA ILE A 97 -12.77 3.00 -11.79
C ILE A 97 -11.91 2.13 -10.85
N LEU A 98 -10.73 1.70 -11.29
CA LEU A 98 -9.80 0.91 -10.48
C LEU A 98 -9.32 1.70 -9.26
N TYR A 99 -9.02 2.99 -9.45
CA TYR A 99 -8.69 3.87 -8.35
C TYR A 99 -9.85 4.02 -7.36
N LEU A 100 -11.08 4.19 -7.84
CA LEU A 100 -12.25 4.31 -6.98
C LEU A 100 -12.47 3.05 -6.14
N CYS A 101 -12.35 1.87 -6.74
CA CYS A 101 -12.40 0.60 -6.01
C CYS A 101 -11.30 0.53 -4.94
N ALA A 102 -10.05 0.81 -5.32
CA ALA A 102 -8.92 0.81 -4.39
C ALA A 102 -9.10 1.86 -3.28
N PHE A 103 -9.65 3.02 -3.59
CA PHE A 103 -9.92 4.08 -2.61
C PHE A 103 -10.92 3.62 -1.54
N PHE A 104 -12.10 3.14 -1.95
CA PHE A 104 -13.13 2.75 -0.99
C PHE A 104 -12.76 1.50 -0.19
N TRP A 105 -12.19 0.49 -0.85
CA TRP A 105 -11.83 -0.77 -0.18
C TRP A 105 -10.51 -0.64 0.57
N GLY A 106 -9.51 -0.03 -0.07
CA GLY A 106 -8.16 0.07 0.48
C GLY A 106 -8.07 1.05 1.64
N LEU A 107 -8.66 2.26 1.51
CA LEU A 107 -8.53 3.26 2.57
C LEU A 107 -9.17 2.78 3.88
N GLY A 108 -10.40 2.26 3.82
CA GLY A 108 -11.10 1.73 4.99
C GLY A 108 -10.41 0.48 5.56
N GLY A 109 -10.16 -0.51 4.70
CA GLY A 109 -9.56 -1.78 5.10
C GLY A 109 -8.12 -1.62 5.61
N ALA A 110 -7.27 -0.93 4.84
CA ALA A 110 -5.88 -0.73 5.24
C ALA A 110 -5.73 0.14 6.51
N THR A 111 -6.58 1.15 6.68
CA THR A 111 -6.55 1.96 7.90
C THR A 111 -6.93 1.13 9.12
N MET A 112 -7.99 0.33 9.03
CA MET A 112 -8.38 -0.56 10.13
C MET A 112 -7.32 -1.62 10.41
N ALA A 113 -6.76 -2.22 9.37
CA ALA A 113 -5.69 -3.20 9.51
C ALA A 113 -4.44 -2.61 10.20
N ILE A 114 -4.06 -1.37 9.88
CA ILE A 114 -2.95 -0.68 10.53
C ILE A 114 -3.26 -0.33 11.99
N LEU A 115 -4.49 0.07 12.30
CA LEU A 115 -4.90 0.44 13.66
C LEU A 115 -5.02 -0.77 14.57
N THR A 116 -5.54 -1.87 14.06
CA THR A 116 -5.83 -3.10 14.81
C THR A 116 -5.31 -4.33 14.05
N PRO A 117 -3.97 -4.46 13.89
CA PRO A 117 -3.40 -5.57 13.14
C PRO A 117 -3.63 -6.90 13.85
N ASP A 118 -4.01 -7.90 13.07
CA ASP A 118 -4.14 -9.30 13.54
C ASP A 118 -2.77 -9.99 13.42
N ILE A 119 -1.88 -9.65 14.33
CA ILE A 119 -0.49 -10.12 14.34
C ILE A 119 -0.11 -10.45 15.77
N SER A 120 0.61 -11.55 15.96
CA SER A 120 1.01 -12.04 17.30
C SER A 120 2.38 -11.51 17.76
N HIS A 121 3.30 -11.24 16.84
CA HIS A 121 4.68 -10.88 17.16
C HIS A 121 5.23 -9.79 16.24
N HIS A 122 6.26 -9.08 16.72
CA HIS A 122 7.04 -8.15 15.91
C HIS A 122 8.12 -8.94 15.14
N ASP A 123 7.75 -9.53 14.02
CA ASP A 123 8.60 -10.37 13.16
C ASP A 123 8.45 -9.97 11.68
N LEU A 124 8.79 -10.88 10.77
CA LEU A 124 8.67 -10.65 9.34
C LEU A 124 7.20 -10.42 8.92
N ASP A 125 6.25 -11.11 9.57
CA ASP A 125 4.82 -10.92 9.29
C ASP A 125 4.38 -9.50 9.60
N TYR A 126 4.79 -8.97 10.75
CA TYR A 126 4.54 -7.57 11.09
C TYR A 126 5.08 -6.62 10.03
N ILE A 127 6.31 -6.83 9.57
CA ILE A 127 6.95 -5.96 8.59
C ILE A 127 6.20 -6.00 7.25
N PHE A 128 5.93 -7.20 6.73
CA PHE A 128 5.20 -7.36 5.47
C PHE A 128 3.77 -6.80 5.57
N PHE A 129 3.06 -7.10 6.64
CA PHE A 129 1.72 -6.62 6.89
C PHE A 129 1.65 -5.09 6.90
N MET A 130 2.54 -4.43 7.67
CA MET A 130 2.55 -2.96 7.78
C MET A 130 3.01 -2.27 6.50
N ILE A 131 3.95 -2.88 5.76
CA ILE A 131 4.38 -2.37 4.45
C ILE A 131 3.23 -2.46 3.46
N GLY A 132 2.57 -3.61 3.29
CA GLY A 132 1.48 -3.78 2.33
C GLY A 132 0.35 -2.78 2.57
N HIS A 133 -0.20 -2.76 3.78
CA HIS A 133 -1.29 -1.84 4.12
C HIS A 133 -0.87 -0.37 4.06
N GLY A 134 0.37 -0.05 4.47
CA GLY A 134 0.93 1.29 4.34
C GLY A 134 1.05 1.74 2.88
N MET A 135 1.46 0.84 1.99
CA MET A 135 1.59 1.13 0.55
C MET A 135 0.25 1.35 -0.13
N ILE A 136 -0.83 0.69 0.31
CA ILE A 136 -2.19 0.98 -0.16
C ILE A 136 -2.52 2.45 0.14
N ILE A 137 -2.32 2.90 1.37
CA ILE A 137 -2.62 4.29 1.76
C ILE A 137 -1.76 5.29 0.96
N VAL A 138 -0.45 5.05 0.89
CA VAL A 138 0.48 5.90 0.13
C VAL A 138 0.09 5.95 -1.36
N GLY A 139 -0.22 4.81 -1.97
CA GLY A 139 -0.64 4.71 -3.36
C GLY A 139 -1.94 5.46 -3.64
N ILE A 140 -2.93 5.33 -2.75
CA ILE A 140 -4.20 6.08 -2.83
C ILE A 140 -3.93 7.59 -2.75
N MET A 141 -3.16 8.05 -1.78
CA MET A 141 -2.86 9.47 -1.59
C MET A 141 -2.07 10.07 -2.77
N LEU A 142 -1.16 9.30 -3.35
CA LEU A 142 -0.44 9.72 -4.57
C LEU A 142 -1.36 9.81 -5.77
N SER A 143 -2.26 8.85 -5.93
CA SER A 143 -3.22 8.78 -7.03
C SER A 143 -4.22 9.91 -7.02
N LEU A 144 -4.57 10.46 -5.86
CA LEU A 144 -5.43 11.67 -5.74
C LEU A 144 -4.85 12.86 -6.51
N ILE A 145 -3.54 13.07 -6.44
CA ILE A 145 -2.89 14.16 -7.19
C ILE A 145 -2.90 13.87 -8.68
N HIS A 146 -2.66 12.62 -9.07
CA HIS A 146 -2.66 12.19 -10.47
C HIS A 146 -4.03 12.42 -11.14
N ILE A 147 -5.12 12.24 -10.41
CA ILE A 147 -6.49 12.45 -10.91
C ILE A 147 -6.86 13.93 -10.95
N SER A 148 -6.37 14.76 -10.04
CA SER A 148 -6.76 16.17 -9.93
C SER A 148 -6.12 17.08 -11.00
N GLU A 149 -5.04 16.67 -11.64
CA GLU A 149 -4.31 17.49 -12.64
C GLU A 149 -4.97 17.57 -14.03
N PRO A 150 -5.58 16.51 -14.59
CA PRO A 150 -6.27 16.63 -15.90
C PRO A 150 -7.45 17.59 -15.88
N ALA A 151 -8.15 17.70 -14.75
CA ALA A 151 -9.27 18.63 -14.60
C ALA A 151 -8.84 20.10 -14.66
N ARG A 152 -7.61 20.42 -14.27
CA ARG A 152 -7.07 21.79 -14.38
C ARG A 152 -6.67 22.17 -15.79
N ARG A 153 -6.25 21.23 -16.64
CA ARG A 153 -5.86 21.52 -18.04
C ARG A 153 -7.06 21.76 -18.94
N GLY A 154 -8.22 21.18 -18.63
CA GLY A 154 -9.47 21.42 -19.37
C GLY A 154 -10.16 22.76 -19.08
N ILE A 155 -9.69 23.53 -18.08
CA ILE A 155 -10.27 24.84 -17.73
C ILE A 155 -9.47 25.98 -18.35
N ILE A 156 -8.27 25.75 -18.89
CA ILE A 156 -7.35 26.76 -19.43
C ILE A 156 -7.31 26.72 -20.98
N SER A 157 -8.00 25.78 -21.61
CA SER A 157 -8.23 25.74 -23.07
C SER A 157 -9.66 26.16 -23.39
#